data_47f6eded2f1c135fa50e8cb9e1cd8abc
#
_entry.id   47f6eded2f1c135fa50e8cb9e1cd8abc
#
_cell.length_a   1.000
_cell.length_b   1.000
_cell.length_c   1.000
_cell.angle_alpha   90.00
_cell.angle_beta   90.00
_cell.angle_gamma   90.00
#
_symmetry.space_group_name_H-M   'P 1'
#
loop_
_entity.id
_entity.type
_entity.pdbx_description
1 polymer ?
#
loop_
_entity_poly.entity_id
_entity_poly.type
_entity_poly.pdbx_seq_one_letter_code
_entity_poly.pdbx_strand_id
1 'polypeptide(L)'
;MILYFLRHASAGEHFASPKKDEKRALDKEGIEQCGYLGRALAALDVQVDVIVSSPLKRCTQTASLVGNELGYEGKLQTDAGLRPEAGLADFRKILEKYSRQEAVMLVGHNPNLSQFLGSVISDSGCEASVELKKGAVAKVETRRSSGTMQWCVTPKVLRMLYDAAIESSRPKTSRK
;
A
#
# COMPACT_ATOMS: atom_id res chain seq x y z
N MET A 1 10.37 8.17 -11.53
CA MET A 1 10.07 7.88 -10.10
C MET A 1 9.13 6.71 -10.03
N ILE A 2 9.34 5.81 -9.09
CA ILE A 2 8.42 4.70 -8.81
C ILE A 2 7.52 5.11 -7.63
N LEU A 3 6.21 4.91 -7.78
CA LEU A 3 5.23 5.11 -6.72
C LEU A 3 4.58 3.78 -6.34
N TYR A 4 4.55 3.49 -5.04
CA TYR A 4 3.78 2.39 -4.48
C TYR A 4 2.57 2.97 -3.73
N PHE A 5 1.37 2.64 -4.18
CA PHE A 5 0.11 3.03 -3.52
C PHE A 5 -0.38 1.87 -2.67
N LEU A 6 -0.22 1.98 -1.37
CA LEU A 6 -0.62 0.96 -0.39
C LEU A 6 -1.82 1.43 0.43
N ARG A 7 -2.97 0.81 0.23
CA ARG A 7 -4.11 1.06 1.12
C ARG A 7 -3.88 0.34 2.45
N HIS A 8 -4.19 1.00 3.58
CA HIS A 8 -4.09 0.37 4.89
C HIS A 8 -4.80 -0.99 4.93
N ALA A 9 -4.25 -1.92 5.69
CA ALA A 9 -4.78 -3.27 5.90
C ALA A 9 -6.06 -3.26 6.76
N SER A 10 -6.67 -4.44 7.00
CA SER A 10 -7.90 -4.54 7.80
C SER A 10 -7.72 -3.94 9.20
N ALA A 11 -8.74 -3.23 9.66
CA ALA A 11 -8.75 -2.55 10.95
C ALA A 11 -10.14 -2.59 11.62
N GLY A 12 -10.92 -3.63 11.32
CA GLY A 12 -12.26 -3.80 11.87
C GLY A 12 -13.25 -2.73 11.42
N GLU A 13 -14.30 -2.55 12.21
CA GLU A 13 -15.37 -1.60 11.93
C GLU A 13 -15.01 -0.17 12.33
N HIS A 14 -15.66 0.80 11.68
CA HIS A 14 -15.50 2.21 11.99
C HIS A 14 -16.13 2.57 13.34
N PHE A 15 -15.43 3.41 14.09
CA PHE A 15 -16.02 4.01 15.29
C PHE A 15 -16.84 5.24 14.93
N ALA A 16 -18.00 5.42 15.57
CA ALA A 16 -18.82 6.62 15.41
C ALA A 16 -18.10 7.92 15.84
N SER A 17 -17.17 7.84 16.78
CA SER A 17 -16.35 8.98 17.22
C SER A 17 -15.11 9.13 16.33
N PRO A 18 -14.93 10.27 15.62
CA PRO A 18 -13.75 10.51 14.78
C PRO A 18 -12.43 10.36 15.53
N LYS A 19 -12.33 10.89 16.76
CA LYS A 19 -11.13 10.76 17.60
C LYS A 19 -10.78 9.32 17.96
N LYS A 20 -11.78 8.45 18.15
CA LYS A 20 -11.58 7.02 18.38
C LYS A 20 -11.18 6.32 17.08
N ASP A 21 -11.80 6.69 15.95
CA ASP A 21 -11.50 6.10 14.64
C ASP A 21 -10.08 6.43 14.16
N GLU A 22 -9.54 7.59 14.49
CA GLU A 22 -8.12 7.93 14.22
C GLU A 22 -7.15 6.97 14.91
N LYS A 23 -7.49 6.53 16.13
CA LYS A 23 -6.71 5.61 16.96
C LYS A 23 -6.99 4.14 16.67
N ARG A 24 -7.91 3.84 15.75
CA ARG A 24 -8.27 2.47 15.38
C ARG A 24 -7.07 1.75 14.76
N ALA A 25 -6.63 0.71 15.48
CA ALA A 25 -5.50 -0.12 15.09
C ALA A 25 -5.91 -1.18 14.05
N LEU A 26 -4.94 -1.83 13.45
CA LEU A 26 -5.16 -3.04 12.65
C LEU A 26 -5.76 -4.13 13.54
N ASP A 27 -6.67 -4.91 12.97
CA ASP A 27 -7.14 -6.16 13.55
C ASP A 27 -6.18 -7.32 13.22
N LYS A 28 -6.51 -8.53 13.70
CA LYS A 28 -5.69 -9.73 13.45
C LYS A 28 -5.52 -10.00 11.96
N GLU A 29 -6.60 -9.87 11.18
CA GLU A 29 -6.56 -10.03 9.73
C GLU A 29 -5.62 -9.01 9.07
N GLY A 30 -5.67 -7.75 9.51
CA GLY A 30 -4.81 -6.69 8.97
C GLY A 30 -3.32 -6.93 9.24
N ILE A 31 -2.98 -7.47 10.41
CA ILE A 31 -1.59 -7.85 10.73
C ILE A 31 -1.13 -8.99 9.82
N GLU A 32 -1.96 -10.02 9.61
CA GLU A 32 -1.67 -11.11 8.68
C GLU A 32 -1.51 -10.62 7.24
N GLN A 33 -2.39 -9.72 6.78
CA GLN A 33 -2.32 -9.08 5.46
C GLN A 33 -0.97 -8.36 5.26
N CYS A 34 -0.50 -7.61 6.26
CA CYS A 34 0.79 -6.94 6.20
C CYS A 34 1.95 -7.94 6.09
N GLY A 35 1.91 -9.06 6.80
CA GLY A 35 2.92 -10.10 6.72
C GLY A 35 2.99 -10.76 5.33
N TYR A 36 1.85 -11.13 4.74
CA TYR A 36 1.83 -11.67 3.36
C TYR A 36 2.35 -10.64 2.36
N LEU A 37 1.89 -9.39 2.47
CA LEU A 37 2.29 -8.33 1.57
C LEU A 37 3.78 -8.02 1.68
N GLY A 38 4.30 -7.83 2.90
CA GLY A 38 5.70 -7.49 3.12
C GLY A 38 6.64 -8.55 2.56
N ARG A 39 6.38 -9.84 2.85
CA ARG A 39 7.16 -10.95 2.28
C ARG A 39 7.09 -11.01 0.75
N ALA A 40 5.92 -10.75 0.17
CA ALA A 40 5.78 -10.73 -1.28
C ALA A 40 6.58 -9.58 -1.91
N LEU A 41 6.53 -8.38 -1.32
CA LEU A 41 7.30 -7.23 -1.79
C LEU A 41 8.82 -7.45 -1.63
N ALA A 42 9.26 -8.07 -0.53
CA ALA A 42 10.65 -8.44 -0.33
C ALA A 42 11.12 -9.48 -1.38
N ALA A 43 10.29 -10.48 -1.68
CA ALA A 43 10.58 -11.47 -2.73
C ALA A 43 10.62 -10.86 -4.15
N LEU A 44 9.94 -9.73 -4.36
CA LEU A 44 9.99 -8.94 -5.60
C LEU A 44 11.15 -7.92 -5.61
N ASP A 45 12.02 -7.97 -4.62
CA ASP A 45 13.15 -7.03 -4.44
C ASP A 45 12.71 -5.55 -4.49
N VAL A 46 11.57 -5.27 -3.86
CA VAL A 46 11.04 -3.90 -3.78
C VAL A 46 11.90 -3.07 -2.85
N GLN A 47 12.52 -2.05 -3.40
CA GLN A 47 13.28 -1.04 -2.65
C GLN A 47 12.48 0.26 -2.62
N VAL A 48 12.52 0.98 -1.49
CA VAL A 48 11.88 2.28 -1.31
C VAL A 48 12.81 3.24 -0.58
N ASP A 49 12.92 4.47 -1.09
CA ASP A 49 13.73 5.51 -0.46
C ASP A 49 13.00 6.15 0.72
N VAL A 50 11.66 6.21 0.62
CA VAL A 50 10.83 6.78 1.66
C VAL A 50 9.46 6.13 1.72
N ILE A 51 8.98 5.89 2.95
CA ILE A 51 7.59 5.50 3.22
C ILE A 51 6.88 6.69 3.85
N VAL A 52 5.83 7.18 3.17
CA VAL A 52 4.97 8.29 3.61
C VAL A 52 3.59 7.74 3.94
N SER A 53 3.14 7.95 5.15
CA SER A 53 1.87 7.41 5.66
C SER A 53 0.90 8.50 6.09
N SER A 54 -0.39 8.26 5.91
CA SER A 54 -1.41 8.96 6.69
C SER A 54 -1.08 8.85 8.19
N PRO A 55 -1.32 9.90 9.00
CA PRO A 55 -1.05 9.86 10.44
C PRO A 55 -1.99 8.94 11.23
N LEU A 56 -3.05 8.41 10.62
CA LEU A 56 -4.00 7.52 11.28
C LEU A 56 -3.37 6.18 11.65
N LYS A 57 -3.68 5.69 12.86
CA LYS A 57 -3.05 4.50 13.46
C LYS A 57 -2.96 3.29 12.52
N ARG A 58 -4.04 2.94 11.82
CA ARG A 58 -4.09 1.82 10.87
C ARG A 58 -3.10 1.95 9.71
N CYS A 59 -2.85 3.19 9.24
CA CYS A 59 -1.87 3.43 8.17
C CYS A 59 -0.45 3.35 8.69
N THR A 60 -0.16 3.99 9.82
CA THR A 60 1.19 3.95 10.41
C THR A 60 1.59 2.53 10.81
N GLN A 61 0.65 1.71 11.32
CA GLN A 61 0.90 0.30 11.58
C GLN A 61 1.13 -0.52 10.30
N THR A 62 0.30 -0.30 9.25
CA THR A 62 0.51 -0.96 7.95
C THR A 62 1.90 -0.61 7.41
N ALA A 63 2.25 0.68 7.39
CA ALA A 63 3.54 1.17 6.91
C ALA A 63 4.72 0.58 7.69
N SER A 64 4.61 0.53 9.02
CA SER A 64 5.66 -0.03 9.88
C SER A 64 5.84 -1.53 9.67
N LEU A 65 4.75 -2.30 9.63
CA LEU A 65 4.82 -3.76 9.45
C LEU A 65 5.37 -4.13 8.07
N VAL A 66 4.90 -3.48 7.01
CA VAL A 66 5.39 -3.71 5.65
C VAL A 66 6.83 -3.23 5.50
N GLY A 67 7.18 -2.06 6.05
CA GLY A 67 8.53 -1.53 6.02
C GLY A 67 9.53 -2.45 6.72
N ASN A 68 9.16 -3.01 7.87
CA ASN A 68 10.01 -3.98 8.60
C ASN A 68 10.30 -5.24 7.76
N GLU A 69 9.29 -5.79 7.09
CA GLU A 69 9.48 -6.96 6.20
C GLU A 69 10.36 -6.62 4.96
N LEU A 70 10.33 -5.37 4.50
CA LEU A 70 11.20 -4.88 3.42
C LEU A 70 12.63 -4.58 3.89
N GLY A 71 12.93 -4.63 5.18
CA GLY A 71 14.20 -4.15 5.71
C GLY A 71 14.40 -2.64 5.58
N TYR A 72 13.31 -1.86 5.55
CA TYR A 72 13.39 -0.40 5.45
C TYR A 72 13.94 0.21 6.74
N GLU A 73 15.12 0.78 6.67
CA GLU A 73 15.82 1.40 7.81
C GLU A 73 15.52 2.90 7.98
N GLY A 74 14.86 3.50 6.98
CA GLY A 74 14.51 4.90 7.00
C GLY A 74 13.43 5.24 8.03
N LYS A 75 13.35 6.50 8.43
CA LYS A 75 12.30 6.98 9.31
C LYS A 75 10.97 7.07 8.56
N LEU A 76 9.93 6.41 9.09
CA LEU A 76 8.57 6.57 8.59
C LEU A 76 8.13 8.04 8.64
N GLN A 77 7.74 8.59 7.51
CA GLN A 77 7.20 9.94 7.40
C GLN A 77 5.67 9.90 7.51
N THR A 78 5.08 10.90 8.16
CA THR A 78 3.62 11.08 8.15
C THR A 78 3.26 12.36 7.43
N ASP A 79 2.17 12.32 6.65
CA ASP A 79 1.67 13.48 5.93
C ASP A 79 0.14 13.52 5.96
N ALA A 80 -0.40 14.68 6.33
CA ALA A 80 -1.86 14.89 6.38
C ALA A 80 -2.50 14.80 4.99
N GLY A 81 -1.76 15.04 3.91
CA GLY A 81 -2.22 14.88 2.55
C GLY A 81 -2.57 13.43 2.14
N LEU A 82 -2.36 12.46 3.05
CA LEU A 82 -2.82 11.07 2.89
C LEU A 82 -3.98 10.70 3.82
N ARG A 83 -4.56 11.66 4.57
CA ARG A 83 -5.77 11.45 5.37
C ARG A 83 -6.99 11.19 4.47
N PRO A 84 -8.08 10.57 4.99
CA PRO A 84 -9.27 10.25 4.18
C PRO A 84 -9.91 11.45 3.47
N GLU A 85 -9.81 12.63 4.07
CA GLU A 85 -10.36 13.89 3.56
C GLU A 85 -9.45 14.64 2.57
N ALA A 86 -8.21 14.19 2.38
CA ALA A 86 -7.24 14.85 1.50
C ALA A 86 -7.61 14.73 0.02
N GLY A 87 -7.33 15.78 -0.73
CA GLY A 87 -7.62 15.87 -2.16
C GLY A 87 -6.39 15.79 -3.06
N LEU A 88 -6.62 15.85 -4.38
CA LEU A 88 -5.55 15.82 -5.40
C LEU A 88 -4.52 16.94 -5.24
N ALA A 89 -4.93 18.12 -4.75
CA ALA A 89 -4.01 19.22 -4.49
C ALA A 89 -2.98 18.87 -3.40
N ASP A 90 -3.41 18.16 -2.35
CA ASP A 90 -2.52 17.73 -1.27
C ASP A 90 -1.59 16.62 -1.75
N PHE A 91 -2.11 15.69 -2.55
CA PHE A 91 -1.29 14.65 -3.18
C PHE A 91 -0.19 15.25 -4.07
N ARG A 92 -0.49 16.28 -4.88
CA ARG A 92 0.53 16.96 -5.72
C ARG A 92 1.65 17.56 -4.87
N LYS A 93 1.33 18.15 -3.72
CA LYS A 93 2.34 18.66 -2.77
C LYS A 93 3.26 17.55 -2.24
N ILE A 94 2.69 16.36 -1.98
CA ILE A 94 3.49 15.19 -1.58
C ILE A 94 4.44 14.79 -2.71
N LEU A 95 3.96 14.68 -3.94
CA LEU A 95 4.80 14.34 -5.09
C LEU A 95 5.93 15.36 -5.31
N GLU A 96 5.64 16.64 -5.17
CA GLU A 96 6.62 17.70 -5.27
C GLU A 96 7.68 17.60 -4.15
N LYS A 97 7.25 17.42 -2.91
CA LYS A 97 8.11 17.26 -1.74
C LYS A 97 9.11 16.12 -1.86
N TYR A 98 8.67 15.01 -2.45
CA TYR A 98 9.50 13.81 -2.62
C TYR A 98 9.99 13.60 -4.06
N SER A 99 9.98 14.64 -4.90
CA SER A 99 10.33 14.57 -6.33
C SER A 99 11.76 14.13 -6.63
N ARG A 100 12.67 14.20 -5.63
CA ARG A 100 14.07 13.76 -5.74
C ARG A 100 14.27 12.29 -5.40
N GLN A 101 13.25 11.61 -4.88
CA GLN A 101 13.32 10.20 -4.54
C GLN A 101 13.07 9.34 -5.79
N GLU A 102 13.74 8.21 -5.89
CA GLU A 102 13.54 7.28 -6.99
C GLU A 102 12.31 6.39 -6.74
N ALA A 103 12.07 5.99 -5.48
CA ALA A 103 10.96 5.14 -5.09
C ALA A 103 10.27 5.62 -3.80
N VAL A 104 8.97 5.91 -3.89
CA VAL A 104 8.14 6.41 -2.78
C VAL A 104 6.97 5.48 -2.52
N MET A 105 6.81 5.01 -1.29
CA MET A 105 5.62 4.26 -0.87
C MET A 105 4.65 5.18 -0.14
N LEU A 106 3.42 5.25 -0.61
CA LEU A 106 2.32 6.06 -0.07
C LEU A 106 1.30 5.17 0.61
N VAL A 107 1.10 5.34 1.92
CA VAL A 107 0.16 4.53 2.70
C VAL A 107 -1.03 5.37 3.13
N GLY A 108 -2.22 5.03 2.63
CA GLY A 108 -3.41 5.87 2.80
C GLY A 108 -4.72 5.10 2.82
N HIS A 109 -5.78 5.81 2.45
CA HIS A 109 -7.18 5.37 2.55
C HIS A 109 -7.89 5.48 1.20
N ASN A 110 -8.97 4.71 1.03
CA ASN A 110 -9.95 4.97 -0.03
C ASN A 110 -11.07 5.88 0.51
N PRO A 111 -11.68 6.69 -0.39
CA PRO A 111 -11.53 6.66 -1.86
C PRO A 111 -10.30 7.42 -2.39
N ASN A 112 -9.70 8.34 -1.62
CA ASN A 112 -8.70 9.28 -2.12
C ASN A 112 -7.44 8.60 -2.67
N LEU A 113 -6.91 7.55 -2.03
CA LEU A 113 -5.72 6.86 -2.54
C LEU A 113 -5.96 6.22 -3.92
N SER A 114 -7.16 5.67 -4.15
CA SER A 114 -7.58 5.16 -5.45
C SER A 114 -7.73 6.28 -6.49
N GLN A 115 -8.24 7.44 -6.08
CA GLN A 115 -8.32 8.64 -6.95
C GLN A 115 -6.92 9.16 -7.30
N PHE A 116 -5.99 9.19 -6.34
CA PHE A 116 -4.60 9.59 -6.57
C PHE A 116 -3.93 8.66 -7.59
N LEU A 117 -4.06 7.34 -7.38
CA LEU A 117 -3.56 6.34 -8.33
C LEU A 117 -4.17 6.55 -9.73
N GLY A 118 -5.50 6.67 -9.82
CA GLY A 118 -6.20 6.95 -11.07
C GLY A 118 -5.66 8.19 -11.77
N SER A 119 -5.43 9.29 -11.03
CA SER A 119 -4.93 10.54 -11.60
C SER A 119 -3.51 10.44 -12.16
N VAL A 120 -2.69 9.53 -11.62
CA VAL A 120 -1.30 9.33 -12.09
C VAL A 120 -1.26 8.50 -13.37
N ILE A 121 -2.14 7.49 -13.49
CA ILE A 121 -2.17 6.58 -14.65
C ILE A 121 -3.12 7.03 -15.76
N SER A 122 -3.84 8.13 -15.56
CA SER A 122 -4.72 8.71 -16.58
C SER A 122 -3.92 9.54 -17.58
N ASP A 123 -4.28 9.41 -18.85
CA ASP A 123 -3.87 10.35 -19.89
C ASP A 123 -4.89 11.47 -20.07
N SER A 124 -4.50 12.55 -20.74
CA SER A 124 -5.37 13.68 -21.04
C SER A 124 -6.63 13.23 -21.80
N GLY A 125 -7.79 13.39 -21.15
CA GLY A 125 -9.08 13.01 -21.69
C GLY A 125 -9.60 11.62 -21.32
N CYS A 126 -8.84 10.83 -20.56
CA CYS A 126 -9.28 9.54 -20.02
C CYS A 126 -9.21 9.54 -18.51
N GLU A 127 -10.26 9.08 -17.83
CA GLU A 127 -10.25 8.83 -16.39
C GLU A 127 -10.01 7.34 -16.12
N ALA A 128 -8.97 7.02 -15.35
CA ALA A 128 -8.72 5.65 -14.89
C ALA A 128 -9.40 5.44 -13.53
N SER A 129 -10.32 4.48 -13.46
CA SER A 129 -10.95 4.06 -12.22
C SER A 129 -10.23 2.83 -11.67
N VAL A 130 -9.68 2.95 -10.46
CA VAL A 130 -9.01 1.86 -9.77
C VAL A 130 -9.61 1.70 -8.38
N GLU A 131 -9.91 0.48 -7.96
CA GLU A 131 -10.33 0.18 -6.61
C GLU A 131 -9.24 -0.61 -5.86
N LEU A 132 -8.52 0.05 -4.97
CA LEU A 132 -7.59 -0.63 -4.07
C LEU A 132 -8.35 -1.30 -2.92
N LYS A 133 -8.28 -2.62 -2.77
CA LYS A 133 -8.80 -3.33 -1.59
C LYS A 133 -7.91 -3.07 -0.36
N LYS A 134 -8.43 -3.29 0.86
CA LYS A 134 -7.62 -3.16 2.11
C LYS A 134 -6.36 -4.02 2.00
N GLY A 135 -5.19 -3.44 2.29
CA GLY A 135 -3.90 -4.09 2.16
C GLY A 135 -3.44 -4.31 0.71
N ALA A 136 -4.17 -3.82 -0.30
CA ALA A 136 -3.70 -3.86 -1.68
C ALA A 136 -2.61 -2.83 -1.92
N VAL A 137 -1.64 -3.20 -2.77
CA VAL A 137 -0.58 -2.31 -3.23
C VAL A 137 -0.52 -2.31 -4.75
N ALA A 138 -0.34 -1.13 -5.35
CA ALA A 138 -0.08 -0.94 -6.77
C ALA A 138 1.28 -0.28 -6.98
N LYS A 139 2.05 -0.77 -7.95
CA LYS A 139 3.31 -0.16 -8.42
C LYS A 139 3.05 0.63 -9.69
N VAL A 140 3.47 1.87 -9.70
CA VAL A 140 3.37 2.77 -10.85
C VAL A 140 4.76 3.35 -11.17
N GLU A 141 5.16 3.28 -12.41
CA GLU A 141 6.33 3.99 -12.90
C GLU A 141 5.87 5.30 -13.53
N THR A 142 6.34 6.44 -13.02
CA THR A 142 5.99 7.77 -13.54
C THR A 142 7.07 8.27 -14.50
N ARG A 143 6.63 8.81 -15.65
CA ARG A 143 7.48 9.46 -16.65
C ARG A 143 6.86 10.80 -17.02
N ARG A 144 7.56 11.89 -16.72
CA ARG A 144 7.13 13.28 -17.02
C ARG A 144 5.68 13.58 -16.59
N SER A 145 4.68 13.39 -17.47
CA SER A 145 3.29 13.80 -17.25
C SER A 145 2.30 12.67 -16.98
N SER A 146 2.71 11.41 -17.13
CA SER A 146 1.84 10.24 -16.92
C SER A 146 2.57 9.10 -16.24
N GLY A 147 1.82 8.17 -15.65
CA GLY A 147 2.34 6.98 -15.03
C GLY A 147 1.79 5.70 -15.69
N THR A 148 2.58 4.65 -15.66
CA THR A 148 2.17 3.32 -16.10
C THR A 148 2.07 2.40 -14.90
N MET A 149 0.89 1.85 -14.64
CA MET A 149 0.73 0.83 -13.61
C MET A 149 1.41 -0.46 -14.07
N GLN A 150 2.43 -0.88 -13.32
CA GLN A 150 3.19 -2.10 -13.61
C GLN A 150 2.44 -3.34 -13.11
N TRP A 151 1.90 -3.25 -11.91
CA TRP A 151 1.09 -4.31 -11.28
C TRP A 151 0.29 -3.77 -10.10
N CYS A 152 -0.75 -4.54 -9.74
CA CYS A 152 -1.52 -4.35 -8.52
C CYS A 152 -1.81 -5.71 -7.89
N VAL A 153 -1.49 -5.88 -6.61
CA VAL A 153 -1.73 -7.12 -5.87
C VAL A 153 -2.56 -6.88 -4.62
N THR A 154 -3.34 -7.89 -4.26
CA THR A 154 -4.19 -7.87 -3.06
C THR A 154 -3.74 -8.94 -2.07
N PRO A 155 -3.96 -8.76 -0.74
CA PRO A 155 -3.62 -9.78 0.24
C PRO A 155 -4.27 -11.13 -0.04
N LYS A 156 -5.49 -11.14 -0.58
CA LYS A 156 -6.18 -12.39 -0.94
C LYS A 156 -5.41 -13.19 -1.99
N VAL A 157 -4.94 -12.53 -3.04
CA VAL A 157 -4.14 -13.19 -4.10
C VAL A 157 -2.83 -13.70 -3.53
N LEU A 158 -2.14 -12.87 -2.75
CA LEU A 158 -0.86 -13.24 -2.13
C LEU A 158 -1.01 -14.43 -1.18
N ARG A 159 -2.06 -14.45 -0.35
CA ARG A 159 -2.36 -15.58 0.53
C ARG A 159 -2.59 -16.86 -0.26
N MET A 160 -3.40 -16.82 -1.31
CA MET A 160 -3.65 -18.00 -2.14
C MET A 160 -2.38 -18.56 -2.78
N LEU A 161 -1.50 -17.69 -3.28
CA LEU A 161 -0.21 -18.09 -3.86
C LEU A 161 0.71 -18.71 -2.79
N TYR A 162 0.73 -18.13 -1.60
CA TYR A 162 1.53 -18.63 -0.49
C TYR A 162 1.06 -20.00 0.00
N ASP A 163 -0.25 -20.17 0.18
CA ASP A 163 -0.86 -21.44 0.59
C ASP A 163 -0.58 -22.54 -0.44
N ALA A 164 -0.72 -22.23 -1.74
CA ALA A 164 -0.43 -23.17 -2.83
C ALA A 164 1.07 -23.56 -2.87
N ALA A 165 1.98 -22.63 -2.60
CA ALA A 165 3.42 -22.91 -2.54
C ALA A 165 3.75 -23.86 -1.38
N ILE A 166 3.14 -23.66 -0.20
CA ILE A 166 3.30 -24.57 0.95
C ILE A 166 2.78 -25.96 0.65
N GLU A 167 1.61 -26.07 0.03
CA GLU A 167 1.02 -27.38 -0.33
C GLU A 167 1.90 -28.13 -1.33
N SER A 168 2.47 -27.43 -2.30
CA SER A 168 3.34 -28.04 -3.32
C SER A 168 4.68 -28.52 -2.74
N SER A 169 5.16 -27.92 -1.66
CA SER A 169 6.42 -28.27 -0.99
C SER A 169 6.29 -29.44 0.00
N ARG A 170 5.06 -29.91 0.31
CA ARG A 170 4.87 -31.06 1.20
C ARG A 170 5.34 -32.35 0.52
N PRO A 171 6.11 -33.21 1.21
CA PRO A 171 6.53 -34.50 0.67
C PRO A 171 5.28 -35.30 0.27
N LYS A 172 5.23 -35.78 -0.97
CA LYS A 172 4.20 -36.75 -1.36
C LYS A 172 4.40 -38.02 -0.53
N THR A 173 3.57 -38.24 0.49
CA THR A 173 3.55 -39.51 1.20
C THR A 173 3.16 -40.59 0.20
N SER A 174 4.13 -41.43 -0.20
CA SER A 174 3.89 -42.61 -0.99
C SER A 174 2.97 -43.53 -0.15
N ARG A 175 1.71 -43.63 -0.55
CA ARG A 175 0.87 -44.74 -0.07
C ARG A 175 1.49 -46.02 -0.61
N LYS A 176 2.09 -46.83 0.28
CA LYS A 176 2.34 -48.24 0.04
C LYS A 176 1.03 -49.02 0.11
#